data_15aebd7a72979bf1bc3110d3b22da301
#
_entry.id   15aebd7a72979bf1bc3110d3b22da301
#
_cell.length_a   1.000
_cell.length_b   1.000
_cell.length_c   1.000
_cell.angle_alpha   90.00
_cell.angle_beta   90.00
_cell.angle_gamma   90.00
#
_symmetry.space_group_name_H-M   'P 1'
#
loop_
_entity.id
_entity.type
_entity.pdbx_description
1 polymer ?
#
loop_
_entity_poly.entity_id
_entity_poly.type
_entity_poly.pdbx_seq_one_letter_code
_entity_poly.pdbx_strand_id
1 'polypeptide(L)'
;MDSHAALSTLCYMEKDGKYLMLHRTVKKHDVNKDKWIGVGGHFEADESPEECLLREVREETGYRLTSWRFRGIVTFVSGDGVTEYMHLFTADGFEGEPAACDEGQLEWVDISRVWKLNIWEGDKIFFRLIDEDIPFFSLKLVYNGSGGLVSASLNGEPMELFDILNEDGTKTGLVRERGVAHREGSLHETVHTWIVRPAGTCDGEKKRWEVLLQKRSAVKDSNPGCYDISSAGHLASGDIPLEGALRELEEELGIRVSAEDLHYVGKHRGSFQAPFHGRMFCDNELSNVYVITRQLDERAFALQESEVESVLWMEYEECRTRIHEGTLPNCIYEDEFDMVGD
;
A
#
# COMPACT_ATOMS: atom_id res chain seq x y z
N MET A 1 -11.51 3.60 -33.43
CA MET A 1 -11.78 4.80 -32.60
C MET A 1 -10.43 5.40 -32.30
N ASP A 2 -10.16 6.57 -32.85
CA ASP A 2 -8.94 7.29 -32.51
C ASP A 2 -9.11 7.77 -31.05
N SER A 3 -8.51 7.06 -30.12
CA SER A 3 -8.44 7.52 -28.73
C SER A 3 -7.42 8.65 -28.69
N HIS A 4 -7.89 9.89 -28.76
CA HIS A 4 -7.02 11.03 -28.48
C HIS A 4 -6.70 11.03 -26.99
N ALA A 5 -5.42 10.78 -26.65
CA ALA A 5 -4.93 10.97 -25.31
C ALA A 5 -4.93 12.47 -25.00
N ALA A 6 -5.46 12.86 -23.87
CA ALA A 6 -5.40 14.25 -23.39
C ALA A 6 -4.03 14.51 -22.75
N LEU A 7 -3.53 15.72 -22.91
CA LEU A 7 -2.34 16.24 -22.22
C LEU A 7 -2.78 17.37 -21.29
N SER A 8 -2.33 17.32 -20.04
CA SER A 8 -2.66 18.34 -19.05
C SER A 8 -1.49 18.60 -18.09
N THR A 9 -1.61 19.66 -17.32
CA THR A 9 -0.78 19.92 -16.16
C THR A 9 -1.59 19.80 -14.87
N LEU A 10 -0.92 19.46 -13.80
CA LEU A 10 -1.47 19.41 -12.44
C LEU A 10 -0.41 19.98 -11.49
N CYS A 11 -0.73 21.02 -10.75
CA CYS A 11 0.20 21.71 -9.87
C CYS A 11 -0.33 21.82 -8.45
N TYR A 12 0.50 21.43 -7.49
CA TYR A 12 0.28 21.68 -6.08
C TYR A 12 1.18 22.80 -5.60
N MET A 13 0.58 23.99 -5.41
CA MET A 13 1.28 25.14 -4.87
C MET A 13 1.39 25.00 -3.36
N GLU A 14 2.60 25.17 -2.82
CA GLU A 14 2.88 25.01 -1.39
C GLU A 14 3.25 26.36 -0.74
N LYS A 15 2.66 26.61 0.43
CA LYS A 15 2.99 27.74 1.30
C LYS A 15 2.68 27.40 2.75
N ASP A 16 3.64 27.67 3.64
CA ASP A 16 3.46 27.52 5.09
C ASP A 16 2.91 26.14 5.51
N GLY A 17 3.37 25.03 4.87
CA GLY A 17 2.95 23.68 5.14
C GLY A 17 1.52 23.36 4.66
N LYS A 18 1.02 24.12 3.69
CA LYS A 18 -0.30 23.95 3.07
C LYS A 18 -0.17 23.82 1.55
N TYR A 19 -1.06 23.02 0.96
CA TYR A 19 -1.28 23.05 -0.50
C TYR A 19 -2.48 23.89 -0.85
N LEU A 20 -2.39 24.65 -1.97
CA LEU A 20 -3.54 25.27 -2.59
C LEU A 20 -4.31 24.18 -3.34
N MET A 21 -5.52 23.89 -2.86
CA MET A 21 -6.39 22.86 -3.41
C MET A 21 -7.61 23.49 -4.07
N LEU A 22 -8.03 22.95 -5.20
CA LEU A 22 -9.25 23.33 -5.91
C LEU A 22 -10.35 22.30 -5.61
N HIS A 23 -11.42 22.71 -4.96
CA HIS A 23 -12.64 21.92 -4.79
C HIS A 23 -13.55 22.09 -6.01
N ARG A 24 -13.70 21.08 -6.83
CA ARG A 24 -14.45 21.07 -8.10
C ARG A 24 -15.96 20.99 -7.85
N THR A 25 -16.63 22.14 -7.74
CA THR A 25 -18.06 22.20 -7.38
C THR A 25 -18.97 22.71 -8.46
N VAL A 26 -18.44 23.37 -9.51
CA VAL A 26 -19.24 24.16 -10.46
C VAL A 26 -19.78 23.34 -11.65
N LYS A 27 -18.93 22.52 -12.28
CA LYS A 27 -19.32 21.78 -13.49
C LYS A 27 -20.18 20.56 -13.16
N LYS A 28 -21.38 20.43 -13.79
CA LYS A 28 -22.32 19.33 -13.55
C LYS A 28 -21.84 17.98 -14.12
N HIS A 29 -21.12 18.01 -15.25
CA HIS A 29 -20.56 16.84 -15.94
C HIS A 29 -19.04 16.95 -15.91
N ASP A 30 -18.46 16.62 -14.76
CA ASP A 30 -17.04 16.65 -14.49
C ASP A 30 -16.62 15.34 -13.83
N VAL A 31 -15.62 14.66 -14.37
CA VAL A 31 -15.03 13.45 -13.76
C VAL A 31 -14.52 13.74 -12.35
N ASN A 32 -14.07 14.99 -12.12
CA ASN A 32 -13.58 15.49 -10.83
C ASN A 32 -14.66 16.13 -9.95
N LYS A 33 -15.94 15.94 -10.25
CA LYS A 33 -17.02 16.54 -9.47
C LYS A 33 -16.91 16.19 -7.99
N ASP A 34 -16.99 17.22 -7.13
CA ASP A 34 -16.84 17.13 -5.69
C ASP A 34 -15.46 16.64 -5.21
N LYS A 35 -14.47 16.52 -6.11
CA LYS A 35 -13.09 16.19 -5.78
C LYS A 35 -12.28 17.43 -5.43
N TRP A 36 -11.27 17.22 -4.59
CA TRP A 36 -10.20 18.16 -4.31
C TRP A 36 -8.99 17.80 -5.13
N ILE A 37 -8.53 18.69 -6.00
CA ILE A 37 -7.39 18.48 -6.90
C ILE A 37 -6.41 19.65 -6.81
N GLY A 38 -5.28 19.54 -7.49
CA GLY A 38 -4.39 20.67 -7.73
C GLY A 38 -4.95 21.62 -8.78
N VAL A 39 -4.25 22.70 -9.05
CA VAL A 39 -4.53 23.66 -10.14
C VAL A 39 -3.90 23.16 -11.43
N GLY A 40 -4.57 23.39 -12.58
CA GLY A 40 -4.05 22.99 -13.88
C GLY A 40 -5.15 22.67 -14.88
N GLY A 41 -4.73 22.43 -16.10
CA GLY A 41 -5.66 22.18 -17.21
C GLY A 41 -4.99 21.60 -18.44
N HIS A 42 -5.74 21.54 -19.54
CA HIS A 42 -5.27 20.96 -20.79
C HIS A 42 -4.33 21.89 -21.55
N PHE A 43 -3.41 21.30 -22.29
CA PHE A 43 -2.53 22.03 -23.18
C PHE A 43 -3.31 22.73 -24.29
N GLU A 44 -2.93 23.95 -24.60
CA GLU A 44 -3.25 24.60 -25.86
C GLU A 44 -2.25 24.18 -26.96
N ALA A 45 -2.56 24.56 -28.20
CA ALA A 45 -1.66 24.26 -29.32
C ALA A 45 -0.28 24.90 -29.10
N ASP A 46 0.77 24.13 -29.37
CA ASP A 46 2.18 24.54 -29.31
C ASP A 46 2.72 24.89 -27.91
N GLU A 47 1.96 24.62 -26.82
CA GLU A 47 2.47 24.82 -25.46
C GLU A 47 3.43 23.71 -25.02
N SER A 48 4.49 24.10 -24.33
CA SER A 48 5.28 23.19 -23.48
C SER A 48 4.57 22.93 -22.15
N PRO A 49 4.96 21.90 -21.38
CA PRO A 49 4.41 21.67 -20.05
C PRO A 49 4.51 22.88 -19.10
N GLU A 50 5.60 23.61 -19.18
CA GLU A 50 5.83 24.79 -18.35
C GLU A 50 4.98 25.99 -18.79
N GLU A 51 4.76 26.17 -20.10
CA GLU A 51 3.89 27.23 -20.60
C GLU A 51 2.44 27.00 -20.20
N CYS A 52 1.94 25.79 -20.36
CA CYS A 52 0.62 25.38 -19.88
C CYS A 52 0.50 25.56 -18.35
N LEU A 53 1.48 25.11 -17.57
CA LEU A 53 1.51 25.32 -16.12
C LEU A 53 1.37 26.79 -15.75
N LEU A 54 2.17 27.65 -16.35
CA LEU A 54 2.21 29.09 -16.02
C LEU A 54 0.91 29.80 -16.41
N ARG A 55 0.30 29.44 -17.55
CA ARG A 55 -0.98 29.96 -17.99
C ARG A 55 -2.10 29.53 -17.05
N GLU A 56 -2.26 28.22 -16.84
CA GLU A 56 -3.34 27.66 -16.02
C GLU A 56 -3.30 28.16 -14.58
N VAL A 57 -2.13 28.15 -13.94
CA VAL A 57 -2.00 28.67 -12.56
C VAL A 57 -2.41 30.14 -12.51
N ARG A 58 -2.02 30.95 -13.51
CA ARG A 58 -2.39 32.37 -13.55
C ARG A 58 -3.90 32.57 -13.74
N GLU A 59 -4.51 31.80 -14.64
CA GLU A 59 -5.94 31.88 -14.94
C GLU A 59 -6.81 31.46 -13.77
N GLU A 60 -6.48 30.31 -13.17
CA GLU A 60 -7.27 29.76 -12.08
C GLU A 60 -7.05 30.46 -10.73
N THR A 61 -5.85 30.95 -10.46
CA THR A 61 -5.49 31.46 -9.13
C THR A 61 -5.17 32.93 -9.05
N GLY A 62 -4.84 33.57 -10.17
CA GLY A 62 -4.31 34.93 -10.22
C GLY A 62 -2.81 35.05 -9.88
N TYR A 63 -2.19 33.99 -9.36
CA TYR A 63 -0.78 33.98 -9.02
C TYR A 63 0.11 33.79 -10.25
N ARG A 64 1.33 34.33 -10.19
CA ARG A 64 2.41 34.10 -11.14
C ARG A 64 3.50 33.29 -10.46
N LEU A 65 3.76 32.08 -10.95
CA LEU A 65 4.82 31.24 -10.41
C LEU A 65 6.20 31.84 -10.67
N THR A 66 7.09 31.73 -9.70
CA THR A 66 8.50 32.14 -9.75
C THR A 66 9.45 30.99 -9.47
N SER A 67 8.95 29.90 -8.84
CA SER A 67 9.69 28.66 -8.58
C SER A 67 8.73 27.47 -8.66
N TRP A 68 9.13 26.44 -9.39
CA TRP A 68 8.39 25.18 -9.52
C TRP A 68 9.32 24.03 -9.82
N ARG A 69 8.84 22.82 -9.57
CA ARG A 69 9.55 21.57 -9.85
C ARG A 69 8.64 20.61 -10.61
N PHE A 70 9.12 20.08 -11.73
CA PHE A 70 8.46 19.02 -12.46
C PHE A 70 8.69 17.69 -11.73
N ARG A 71 7.63 17.09 -11.20
CA ARG A 71 7.70 15.89 -10.33
C ARG A 71 7.60 14.60 -11.12
N GLY A 72 6.86 14.57 -12.22
CA GLY A 72 6.67 13.37 -13.01
C GLY A 72 5.48 13.44 -13.94
N ILE A 73 5.22 12.32 -14.60
CA ILE A 73 4.05 12.14 -15.46
C ILE A 73 3.11 11.14 -14.80
N VAL A 74 1.86 11.55 -14.59
CA VAL A 74 0.79 10.66 -14.11
C VAL A 74 -0.10 10.30 -15.31
N THR A 75 -0.10 9.04 -15.69
CA THR A 75 -1.00 8.50 -16.71
C THR A 75 -2.29 8.06 -16.04
N PHE A 76 -3.33 8.84 -16.17
CA PHE A 76 -4.67 8.54 -15.68
C PHE A 76 -5.47 7.83 -16.77
N VAL A 77 -5.98 6.62 -16.47
CA VAL A 77 -6.85 5.86 -17.37
C VAL A 77 -8.21 5.71 -16.70
N SER A 78 -9.22 6.37 -17.24
CA SER A 78 -10.58 6.30 -16.72
C SER A 78 -11.30 5.03 -17.18
N GLY A 79 -12.36 4.67 -16.46
CA GLY A 79 -13.14 3.46 -16.75
C GLY A 79 -13.90 3.48 -18.06
N ASP A 80 -14.08 4.65 -18.70
CA ASP A 80 -14.64 4.83 -20.03
C ASP A 80 -13.58 4.80 -21.15
N GLY A 81 -12.31 4.55 -20.78
CA GLY A 81 -11.20 4.36 -21.72
C GLY A 81 -10.51 5.65 -22.16
N VAL A 82 -10.83 6.78 -21.54
CA VAL A 82 -10.07 8.02 -21.77
C VAL A 82 -8.72 7.91 -21.07
N THR A 83 -7.66 8.27 -21.78
CA THR A 83 -6.30 8.35 -21.21
C THR A 83 -5.87 9.81 -21.16
N GLU A 84 -5.40 10.23 -20.00
CA GLU A 84 -4.83 11.56 -19.78
C GLU A 84 -3.41 11.45 -19.24
N TYR A 85 -2.49 12.20 -19.83
CA TYR A 85 -1.10 12.34 -19.37
C TYR A 85 -0.97 13.66 -18.63
N MET A 86 -1.03 13.62 -17.32
CA MET A 86 -0.91 14.79 -16.45
C MET A 86 0.56 15.04 -16.12
N HIS A 87 1.06 16.21 -16.45
CA HIS A 87 2.39 16.69 -16.09
C HIS A 87 2.31 17.27 -14.67
N LEU A 88 2.82 16.54 -13.70
CA LEU A 88 2.70 16.85 -12.27
C LEU A 88 3.80 17.81 -11.83
N PHE A 89 3.40 18.92 -11.23
CA PHE A 89 4.31 19.94 -10.69
C PHE A 89 4.03 20.22 -9.21
N THR A 90 5.05 20.68 -8.51
CA THR A 90 4.92 21.38 -7.23
C THR A 90 5.52 22.78 -7.39
N ALA A 91 4.97 23.79 -6.71
CA ALA A 91 5.47 25.16 -6.77
C ALA A 91 5.50 25.78 -5.37
N ASP A 92 6.64 26.35 -4.99
CA ASP A 92 6.90 26.95 -3.68
C ASP A 92 7.20 28.47 -3.78
N GLY A 93 7.34 29.00 -5.00
CA GLY A 93 7.54 30.41 -5.26
C GLY A 93 6.45 30.98 -6.19
N PHE A 94 5.76 32.03 -5.73
CA PHE A 94 4.74 32.72 -6.52
C PHE A 94 4.49 34.13 -5.99
N GLU A 95 3.97 35.01 -6.87
CA GLU A 95 3.68 36.40 -6.61
C GLU A 95 2.28 36.78 -7.14
N GLY A 96 1.72 37.85 -6.65
CA GLY A 96 0.42 38.37 -7.08
C GLY A 96 -0.64 38.24 -6.00
N GLU A 97 -1.87 38.51 -6.36
CA GLU A 97 -3.04 38.45 -5.49
C GLU A 97 -3.98 37.33 -5.98
N PRO A 98 -4.66 36.61 -5.06
CA PRO A 98 -5.56 35.55 -5.44
C PRO A 98 -6.76 36.08 -6.22
N ALA A 99 -7.12 35.40 -7.31
CA ALA A 99 -8.33 35.65 -8.08
C ALA A 99 -9.40 34.56 -7.76
N ALA A 100 -10.65 34.87 -8.09
CA ALA A 100 -11.71 33.86 -8.03
C ALA A 100 -11.51 32.84 -9.16
N CYS A 101 -11.68 31.56 -8.85
CA CYS A 101 -11.64 30.47 -9.81
C CYS A 101 -13.06 30.15 -10.31
N ASP A 102 -13.25 30.10 -11.63
CA ASP A 102 -14.55 29.79 -12.24
C ASP A 102 -14.89 28.28 -12.17
N GLU A 103 -13.94 27.42 -11.83
CA GLU A 103 -14.08 25.98 -11.79
C GLU A 103 -14.46 25.40 -10.41
N GLY A 104 -14.27 26.20 -9.35
CA GLY A 104 -14.55 25.76 -7.99
C GLY A 104 -14.04 26.73 -6.93
N GLN A 105 -13.83 26.21 -5.75
CA GLN A 105 -13.33 26.95 -4.59
C GLN A 105 -11.86 26.61 -4.33
N LEU A 106 -11.01 27.63 -4.28
CA LEU A 106 -9.61 27.49 -3.88
C LEU A 106 -9.47 27.64 -2.36
N GLU A 107 -8.76 26.70 -1.75
CA GLU A 107 -8.48 26.71 -0.31
C GLU A 107 -7.04 26.26 -0.01
N TRP A 108 -6.38 26.97 0.91
CA TRP A 108 -5.10 26.54 1.46
C TRP A 108 -5.33 25.48 2.54
N VAL A 109 -5.10 24.22 2.23
CA VAL A 109 -5.33 23.07 3.10
C VAL A 109 -4.01 22.58 3.69
N ASP A 110 -3.96 22.37 4.99
CA ASP A 110 -2.79 21.75 5.63
C ASP A 110 -2.45 20.41 4.95
N ILE A 111 -1.18 20.19 4.63
CA ILE A 111 -0.72 18.99 3.92
C ILE A 111 -1.16 17.72 4.66
N SER A 112 -1.12 17.73 6.00
CA SER A 112 -1.59 16.60 6.82
C SER A 112 -3.09 16.32 6.69
N ARG A 113 -3.90 17.28 6.24
CA ARG A 113 -5.35 17.14 6.05
C ARG A 113 -5.74 16.73 4.65
N VAL A 114 -4.86 16.92 3.64
CA VAL A 114 -5.14 16.59 2.23
C VAL A 114 -5.55 15.13 2.07
N TRP A 115 -4.92 14.24 2.82
CA TRP A 115 -5.21 12.80 2.85
C TRP A 115 -6.65 12.43 3.25
N LYS A 116 -7.34 13.34 3.95
CA LYS A 116 -8.72 13.15 4.44
C LYS A 116 -9.76 13.80 3.53
N LEU A 117 -9.33 14.52 2.50
CA LEU A 117 -10.22 15.13 1.51
C LEU A 117 -10.76 14.07 0.55
N ASN A 118 -11.84 14.40 -0.15
CA ASN A 118 -12.34 13.60 -1.25
C ASN A 118 -11.44 13.79 -2.50
N ILE A 119 -10.25 13.18 -2.48
CA ILE A 119 -9.32 13.09 -3.60
C ILE A 119 -9.45 11.74 -4.31
N TRP A 120 -8.79 11.54 -5.43
CA TRP A 120 -8.67 10.21 -6.03
C TRP A 120 -7.73 9.33 -5.17
N GLU A 121 -8.04 8.05 -5.03
CA GLU A 121 -7.17 7.15 -4.24
C GLU A 121 -5.75 7.05 -4.82
N GLY A 122 -5.60 7.14 -6.14
CA GLY A 122 -4.30 7.18 -6.78
C GLY A 122 -3.52 8.48 -6.54
N ASP A 123 -4.19 9.59 -6.22
CA ASP A 123 -3.52 10.85 -5.88
C ASP A 123 -2.71 10.71 -4.59
N LYS A 124 -3.16 9.88 -3.66
CA LYS A 124 -2.42 9.56 -2.45
C LYS A 124 -1.05 8.94 -2.74
N ILE A 125 -0.94 8.18 -3.84
CA ILE A 125 0.33 7.58 -4.26
C ILE A 125 1.33 8.67 -4.61
N PHE A 126 0.96 9.61 -5.49
CA PHE A 126 1.92 10.66 -5.84
C PHE A 126 2.14 11.66 -4.70
N PHE A 127 1.19 11.92 -3.80
CA PHE A 127 1.46 12.69 -2.59
C PHE A 127 2.50 12.01 -1.71
N ARG A 128 2.44 10.68 -1.58
CA ARG A 128 3.48 9.91 -0.88
C ARG A 128 4.85 10.07 -1.55
N LEU A 129 4.91 9.92 -2.88
CA LEU A 129 6.15 10.07 -3.65
C LEU A 129 6.73 11.50 -3.56
N ILE A 130 5.86 12.54 -3.52
CA ILE A 130 6.28 13.92 -3.29
C ILE A 130 6.85 14.11 -1.89
N ASP A 131 6.18 13.58 -0.87
CA ASP A 131 6.60 13.63 0.54
C ASP A 131 7.92 12.86 0.77
N GLU A 132 8.17 11.82 -0.03
CA GLU A 132 9.42 11.06 -0.09
C GLU A 132 10.54 11.75 -0.88
N ASP A 133 10.25 12.90 -1.44
CA ASP A 133 11.12 13.67 -2.33
C ASP A 133 11.69 12.86 -3.49
N ILE A 134 10.91 11.93 -4.03
CA ILE A 134 11.29 11.18 -5.23
C ILE A 134 11.49 12.19 -6.37
N PRO A 135 12.66 12.20 -7.02
CA PRO A 135 13.04 13.30 -7.93
C PRO A 135 12.17 13.41 -9.18
N PHE A 136 11.90 12.30 -9.83
CA PHE A 136 11.03 12.22 -11.02
C PHE A 136 10.47 10.80 -11.14
N PHE A 137 9.19 10.69 -11.51
CA PHE A 137 8.55 9.40 -11.68
C PHE A 137 7.54 9.38 -12.84
N SER A 138 7.30 8.18 -13.35
CA SER A 138 6.18 7.86 -14.23
C SER A 138 5.20 6.97 -13.45
N LEU A 139 4.01 7.51 -13.15
CA LEU A 139 2.97 6.81 -12.41
C LEU A 139 1.77 6.57 -13.32
N LYS A 140 1.37 5.30 -13.48
CA LYS A 140 0.15 4.97 -14.21
C LYS A 140 -0.93 4.51 -13.23
N LEU A 141 -2.10 5.09 -13.35
CA LEU A 141 -3.29 4.82 -12.53
C LEU A 141 -4.44 4.42 -13.42
N VAL A 142 -5.04 3.26 -13.16
CA VAL A 142 -6.18 2.75 -13.93
C VAL A 142 -7.39 2.66 -13.01
N TYR A 143 -8.49 3.26 -13.46
CA TYR A 143 -9.74 3.28 -12.72
C TYR A 143 -10.84 2.54 -13.48
N ASN A 144 -11.77 1.94 -12.73
CA ASN A 144 -12.98 1.35 -13.31
C ASN A 144 -14.06 2.41 -13.56
N GLY A 145 -15.18 1.99 -14.16
CA GLY A 145 -16.30 2.89 -14.49
C GLY A 145 -17.02 3.52 -13.30
N SER A 146 -16.78 3.06 -12.07
CA SER A 146 -17.28 3.65 -10.82
C SER A 146 -16.27 4.57 -10.13
N GLY A 147 -15.07 4.77 -10.72
CA GLY A 147 -14.01 5.59 -10.16
C GLY A 147 -13.17 4.90 -9.08
N GLY A 148 -13.27 3.58 -8.95
CA GLY A 148 -12.40 2.79 -8.08
C GLY A 148 -11.05 2.51 -8.74
N LEU A 149 -9.95 2.62 -7.99
CA LEU A 149 -8.61 2.27 -8.45
C LEU A 149 -8.54 0.75 -8.70
N VAL A 150 -8.03 0.35 -9.87
CA VAL A 150 -7.93 -1.06 -10.29
C VAL A 150 -6.49 -1.51 -10.38
N SER A 151 -5.61 -0.66 -10.91
CA SER A 151 -4.18 -0.94 -10.97
C SER A 151 -3.36 0.34 -10.91
N ALA A 152 -2.15 0.21 -10.38
CA ALA A 152 -1.14 1.26 -10.38
C ALA A 152 0.20 0.66 -10.79
N SER A 153 1.03 1.44 -11.49
CA SER A 153 2.42 1.09 -11.77
C SER A 153 3.32 2.31 -11.66
N LEU A 154 4.49 2.11 -11.07
CA LEU A 154 5.51 3.15 -10.87
C LEU A 154 6.74 2.81 -11.72
N ASN A 155 7.14 3.72 -12.61
CA ASN A 155 8.28 3.55 -13.51
C ASN A 155 8.24 2.24 -14.34
N GLY A 156 7.02 1.78 -14.66
CA GLY A 156 6.77 0.55 -15.41
C GLY A 156 6.55 -0.70 -14.55
N GLU A 157 6.91 -0.66 -13.27
CA GLU A 157 6.73 -1.79 -12.35
C GLU A 157 5.35 -1.74 -11.67
N PRO A 158 4.63 -2.88 -11.58
CA PRO A 158 3.35 -2.96 -10.88
C PRO A 158 3.50 -2.59 -9.40
N MET A 159 2.50 -1.88 -8.87
CA MET A 159 2.39 -1.59 -7.44
C MET A 159 1.38 -2.53 -6.79
N GLU A 160 1.66 -2.93 -5.56
CA GLU A 160 0.79 -3.78 -4.77
C GLU A 160 -0.41 -2.97 -4.26
N LEU A 161 -1.61 -3.47 -4.50
CA LEU A 161 -2.87 -2.85 -4.11
C LEU A 161 -3.67 -3.77 -3.20
N PHE A 162 -4.22 -3.23 -2.12
CA PHE A 162 -5.03 -3.96 -1.12
C PHE A 162 -6.50 -3.58 -1.19
N ASP A 163 -7.39 -4.55 -1.03
CA ASP A 163 -8.77 -4.29 -0.67
C ASP A 163 -8.84 -3.77 0.77
N ILE A 164 -9.47 -2.62 0.97
CA ILE A 164 -9.63 -2.04 2.30
C ILE A 164 -10.91 -2.54 2.96
N LEU A 165 -10.78 -2.93 4.22
CA LEU A 165 -11.85 -3.55 4.99
C LEU A 165 -12.49 -2.56 5.97
N ASN A 166 -13.75 -2.83 6.30
CA ASN A 166 -14.44 -2.32 7.48
C ASN A 166 -13.96 -3.07 8.74
N GLU A 167 -14.27 -2.54 9.91
CA GLU A 167 -13.93 -3.16 11.20
C GLU A 167 -14.54 -4.57 11.39
N ASP A 168 -15.62 -4.88 10.70
CA ASP A 168 -16.25 -6.22 10.69
C ASP A 168 -15.61 -7.21 9.70
N GLY A 169 -14.55 -6.79 8.97
CA GLY A 169 -13.85 -7.58 7.98
C GLY A 169 -14.50 -7.62 6.60
N THR A 170 -15.58 -6.87 6.37
CA THR A 170 -16.19 -6.75 5.04
C THR A 170 -15.44 -5.74 4.19
N LYS A 171 -15.38 -5.96 2.87
CA LYS A 171 -14.73 -5.04 1.93
C LYS A 171 -15.49 -3.71 1.84
N THR A 172 -14.78 -2.60 1.94
CA THR A 172 -15.36 -1.25 1.76
C THR A 172 -15.64 -0.91 0.30
N GLY A 173 -15.03 -1.65 -0.63
CA GLY A 173 -14.98 -1.32 -2.06
C GLY A 173 -13.86 -0.34 -2.43
N LEU A 174 -13.09 0.15 -1.46
CA LEU A 174 -11.87 0.94 -1.71
C LEU A 174 -10.68 0.02 -1.91
N VAL A 175 -9.82 0.44 -2.83
CA VAL A 175 -8.52 -0.22 -3.09
C VAL A 175 -7.43 0.81 -2.86
N ARG A 176 -6.38 0.45 -2.11
CA ARG A 176 -5.24 1.32 -1.80
C ARG A 176 -3.92 0.66 -2.13
N GLU A 177 -2.97 1.48 -2.52
CA GLU A 177 -1.59 1.04 -2.66
C GLU A 177 -1.00 0.75 -1.28
N ARG A 178 -0.13 -0.24 -1.19
CA ARG A 178 0.51 -0.76 0.03
C ARG A 178 1.06 0.36 0.94
N GLY A 179 1.90 1.25 0.39
CA GLY A 179 2.51 2.32 1.19
C GLY A 179 1.49 3.33 1.71
N VAL A 180 0.42 3.58 0.94
CA VAL A 180 -0.71 4.41 1.38
C VAL A 180 -1.51 3.71 2.47
N ALA A 181 -1.78 2.41 2.33
CA ALA A 181 -2.51 1.62 3.31
C ALA A 181 -1.81 1.62 4.67
N HIS A 182 -0.49 1.36 4.69
CA HIS A 182 0.31 1.38 5.92
C HIS A 182 0.49 2.80 6.50
N ARG A 183 0.57 3.84 5.66
CA ARG A 183 0.61 5.23 6.15
C ARG A 183 -0.68 5.63 6.88
N GLU A 184 -1.83 5.23 6.34
CA GLU A 184 -3.14 5.56 6.91
C GLU A 184 -3.63 4.57 7.98
N GLY A 185 -2.93 3.45 8.17
CA GLY A 185 -3.34 2.35 9.05
C GLY A 185 -4.65 1.71 8.58
N SER A 186 -4.81 1.58 7.26
CA SER A 186 -6.02 1.01 6.66
C SER A 186 -6.09 -0.49 6.92
N LEU A 187 -7.24 -0.98 7.38
CA LEU A 187 -7.44 -2.41 7.57
C LEU A 187 -7.46 -3.14 6.23
N HIS A 188 -6.62 -4.16 6.10
CA HIS A 188 -6.48 -4.99 4.91
C HIS A 188 -6.27 -6.46 5.27
N GLU A 189 -6.40 -7.36 4.29
CA GLU A 189 -6.25 -8.80 4.52
C GLU A 189 -4.81 -9.27 4.29
N THR A 190 -4.43 -10.25 5.13
CA THR A 190 -3.19 -11.01 5.01
C THR A 190 -3.47 -12.50 5.11
N VAL A 191 -2.47 -13.31 4.83
CA VAL A 191 -2.46 -14.75 5.07
C VAL A 191 -1.27 -15.11 5.94
N HIS A 192 -1.53 -15.91 6.96
CA HIS A 192 -0.53 -16.46 7.86
C HIS A 192 -0.58 -17.98 7.83
N THR A 193 0.55 -18.61 7.56
CA THR A 193 0.63 -20.07 7.51
C THR A 193 1.66 -20.55 8.51
N TRP A 194 1.20 -21.34 9.47
CA TRP A 194 2.01 -22.03 10.46
C TRP A 194 2.32 -23.44 9.99
N ILE A 195 3.57 -23.85 10.06
CA ILE A 195 4.00 -25.20 9.73
C ILE A 195 4.42 -25.90 11.00
N VAL A 196 3.75 -27.00 11.33
CA VAL A 196 4.02 -27.80 12.54
C VAL A 196 4.39 -29.22 12.18
N ARG A 197 5.18 -29.89 13.04
CA ARG A 197 5.52 -31.31 12.93
C ARG A 197 5.56 -31.98 14.30
N PRO A 198 5.29 -33.30 14.39
CA PRO A 198 5.51 -34.03 15.63
C PRO A 198 7.00 -34.14 15.96
N ALA A 199 7.37 -33.78 17.19
CA ALA A 199 8.75 -33.79 17.71
C ALA A 199 9.19 -35.11 18.34
N GLY A 200 8.53 -36.22 17.99
CA GLY A 200 8.78 -37.55 18.56
C GLY A 200 8.04 -37.79 19.87
N THR A 201 8.06 -39.06 20.35
CA THR A 201 7.45 -39.46 21.61
C THR A 201 8.53 -39.59 22.69
N CYS A 202 8.43 -38.82 23.78
CA CYS A 202 9.10 -39.18 25.04
C CYS A 202 8.14 -40.06 25.87
N ASP A 203 8.53 -41.26 26.18
CA ASP A 203 7.99 -42.16 27.22
C ASP A 203 6.50 -42.00 27.57
N GLY A 204 5.61 -42.41 26.65
CA GLY A 204 4.19 -42.66 26.99
C GLY A 204 3.32 -41.42 27.25
N GLU A 205 3.83 -40.22 27.19
CA GLU A 205 3.14 -38.97 27.44
C GLU A 205 3.06 -38.09 26.21
N LYS A 206 2.17 -37.12 26.24
CA LYS A 206 1.77 -36.14 25.19
C LYS A 206 2.73 -36.03 24.00
N LYS A 207 2.20 -36.13 22.79
CA LYS A 207 2.93 -35.77 21.56
C LYS A 207 3.48 -34.37 21.71
N ARG A 208 4.78 -34.20 21.52
CA ARG A 208 5.40 -32.86 21.38
C ARG A 208 5.30 -32.43 19.95
N TRP A 209 5.16 -31.15 19.79
CA TRP A 209 5.10 -30.48 18.49
C TRP A 209 6.24 -29.52 18.34
N GLU A 210 6.78 -29.38 17.17
CA GLU A 210 7.67 -28.30 16.76
C GLU A 210 6.95 -27.41 15.76
N VAL A 211 7.20 -26.13 15.86
CA VAL A 211 6.75 -25.10 14.94
C VAL A 211 7.93 -24.57 14.15
N LEU A 212 7.73 -24.33 12.84
CA LEU A 212 8.69 -23.66 11.99
C LEU A 212 8.53 -22.16 12.15
N LEU A 213 9.61 -21.46 12.46
CA LEU A 213 9.70 -20.01 12.44
C LEU A 213 10.57 -19.57 11.27
N GLN A 214 10.20 -18.48 10.59
CA GLN A 214 11.11 -17.79 9.68
C GLN A 214 11.85 -16.68 10.43
N LYS A 215 13.10 -16.43 10.04
CA LYS A 215 13.83 -15.25 10.44
C LYS A 215 13.77 -14.24 9.30
N ARG A 216 13.19 -13.09 9.55
CA ARG A 216 13.02 -12.02 8.57
C ARG A 216 14.37 -11.51 8.08
N SER A 217 14.49 -11.26 6.79
CA SER A 217 15.71 -10.70 6.20
C SER A 217 16.08 -9.35 6.84
N ALA A 218 17.38 -9.09 6.98
CA ALA A 218 17.90 -7.83 7.50
C ALA A 218 17.58 -6.61 6.62
N VAL A 219 17.15 -6.83 5.38
CA VAL A 219 16.79 -5.76 4.42
C VAL A 219 15.29 -5.44 4.40
N LYS A 220 14.47 -6.12 5.21
CA LYS A 220 13.02 -5.84 5.34
C LYS A 220 12.78 -4.46 5.93
N ASP A 221 11.75 -3.78 5.42
CA ASP A 221 11.35 -2.45 5.86
C ASP A 221 10.85 -2.41 7.31
N SER A 222 10.24 -3.51 7.77
CA SER A 222 9.70 -3.66 9.13
C SER A 222 10.28 -4.89 9.82
N ASN A 223 10.56 -4.77 11.13
CA ASN A 223 11.03 -5.86 12.00
C ASN A 223 12.20 -6.69 11.41
N PRO A 224 13.28 -6.08 10.85
CA PRO A 224 14.37 -6.83 10.26
C PRO A 224 15.07 -7.71 11.30
N GLY A 225 15.36 -8.98 10.93
CA GLY A 225 16.06 -9.94 11.77
C GLY A 225 15.25 -10.55 12.92
N CYS A 226 13.98 -10.19 13.09
CA CYS A 226 13.06 -10.84 14.02
C CYS A 226 12.61 -12.19 13.51
N TYR A 227 12.28 -13.09 14.44
CA TYR A 227 11.52 -14.32 14.11
C TYR A 227 10.05 -13.99 13.88
N ASP A 228 9.46 -14.70 12.93
CA ASP A 228 8.09 -14.51 12.48
C ASP A 228 7.42 -15.86 12.23
N ILE A 229 6.15 -15.84 11.88
CA ILE A 229 5.31 -16.96 11.43
C ILE A 229 6.05 -17.74 10.33
N SER A 230 5.70 -18.99 10.11
CA SER A 230 6.39 -19.83 9.10
C SER A 230 6.37 -19.21 7.69
N SER A 231 5.22 -18.67 7.28
CA SER A 231 5.08 -17.85 6.06
C SER A 231 3.92 -16.87 6.23
N ALA A 232 4.10 -15.64 5.81
CA ALA A 232 3.11 -14.57 5.96
C ALA A 232 3.18 -13.58 4.80
N GLY A 233 2.05 -13.23 4.22
CA GLY A 233 1.99 -12.28 3.13
C GLY A 233 0.69 -11.51 3.01
N HIS A 234 0.75 -10.41 2.27
CA HIS A 234 -0.43 -9.59 1.98
C HIS A 234 -1.26 -10.21 0.86
N LEU A 235 -2.57 -9.96 0.91
CA LEU A 235 -3.47 -10.27 -0.19
C LEU A 235 -3.61 -9.07 -1.11
N ALA A 236 -3.26 -9.26 -2.36
CA ALA A 236 -3.55 -8.26 -3.38
C ALA A 236 -5.06 -8.13 -3.59
N SER A 237 -5.49 -6.96 -4.08
CA SER A 237 -6.92 -6.73 -4.35
C SER A 237 -7.49 -7.78 -5.29
N GLY A 238 -8.52 -8.47 -4.84
CA GLY A 238 -9.17 -9.56 -5.56
C GLY A 238 -8.61 -10.96 -5.29
N ASP A 239 -7.52 -11.10 -4.55
CA ASP A 239 -6.96 -12.40 -4.18
C ASP A 239 -7.92 -13.22 -3.32
N ILE A 240 -7.80 -14.54 -3.42
CA ILE A 240 -8.46 -15.52 -2.56
C ILE A 240 -7.48 -15.96 -1.49
N PRO A 241 -7.84 -15.91 -0.18
CA PRO A 241 -6.89 -16.19 0.91
C PRO A 241 -6.15 -17.53 0.80
N LEU A 242 -6.83 -18.59 0.40
CA LEU A 242 -6.20 -19.89 0.23
C LEU A 242 -5.14 -19.90 -0.88
N GLU A 243 -5.42 -19.24 -2.00
CA GLU A 243 -4.48 -19.11 -3.12
C GLU A 243 -3.29 -18.22 -2.73
N GLY A 244 -3.53 -17.14 -1.98
CA GLY A 244 -2.50 -16.31 -1.41
C GLY A 244 -1.57 -17.09 -0.48
N ALA A 245 -2.11 -17.90 0.42
CA ALA A 245 -1.30 -18.73 1.33
C ALA A 245 -0.42 -19.76 0.58
N LEU A 246 -0.93 -20.35 -0.49
CA LEU A 246 -0.15 -21.28 -1.33
C LEU A 246 0.97 -20.54 -2.07
N ARG A 247 0.70 -19.36 -2.59
CA ARG A 247 1.66 -18.52 -3.27
C ARG A 247 2.80 -18.10 -2.33
N GLU A 248 2.49 -17.56 -1.15
CA GLU A 248 3.50 -17.11 -0.18
C GLU A 248 4.41 -18.25 0.28
N LEU A 249 3.85 -19.47 0.52
CA LEU A 249 4.64 -20.65 0.85
C LEU A 249 5.64 -21.01 -0.26
N GLU A 250 5.25 -20.89 -1.52
CA GLU A 250 6.13 -21.16 -2.65
C GLU A 250 7.17 -20.05 -2.83
N GLU A 251 6.77 -18.78 -2.71
CA GLU A 251 7.64 -17.62 -2.89
C GLU A 251 8.66 -17.49 -1.77
N GLU A 252 8.24 -17.50 -0.51
CA GLU A 252 9.12 -17.27 0.65
C GLU A 252 9.98 -18.50 0.99
N LEU A 253 9.40 -19.71 0.95
CA LEU A 253 10.03 -20.92 1.44
C LEU A 253 10.38 -21.96 0.35
N GLY A 254 9.90 -21.75 -0.87
CA GLY A 254 10.06 -22.71 -1.97
C GLY A 254 9.24 -23.99 -1.80
N ILE A 255 8.20 -23.98 -0.94
CA ILE A 255 7.41 -25.16 -0.62
C ILE A 255 6.14 -25.17 -1.44
N ARG A 256 5.92 -26.28 -2.16
CA ARG A 256 4.66 -26.56 -2.83
C ARG A 256 3.84 -27.57 -2.06
N VAL A 257 2.64 -27.16 -1.69
CA VAL A 257 1.64 -28.00 -0.99
C VAL A 257 0.31 -27.91 -1.74
N SER A 258 -0.59 -28.83 -1.45
CA SER A 258 -1.94 -28.78 -1.99
C SER A 258 -2.87 -27.97 -1.07
N ALA A 259 -3.97 -27.48 -1.60
CA ALA A 259 -4.98 -26.76 -0.81
C ALA A 259 -5.54 -27.65 0.36
N GLU A 260 -5.52 -28.97 0.17
CA GLU A 260 -5.99 -29.94 1.18
C GLU A 260 -5.03 -30.07 2.38
N ASP A 261 -3.77 -29.63 2.22
CA ASP A 261 -2.77 -29.66 3.30
C ASP A 261 -2.95 -28.44 4.24
N LEU A 262 -3.63 -27.37 3.80
CA LEU A 262 -3.87 -26.16 4.60
C LEU A 262 -5.17 -26.31 5.40
N HIS A 263 -5.04 -26.31 6.71
CA HIS A 263 -6.17 -26.31 7.63
C HIS A 263 -6.44 -24.87 8.09
N TYR A 264 -7.60 -24.33 7.70
CA TYR A 264 -8.01 -22.99 8.15
C TYR A 264 -8.38 -23.00 9.62
N VAL A 265 -7.73 -22.16 10.41
CA VAL A 265 -7.93 -22.08 11.89
C VAL A 265 -8.88 -20.95 12.25
N GLY A 266 -8.82 -19.84 11.55
CA GLY A 266 -9.64 -18.67 11.85
C GLY A 266 -9.05 -17.38 11.32
N LYS A 267 -9.61 -16.26 11.77
CA LYS A 267 -9.06 -14.92 11.51
C LYS A 267 -8.44 -14.35 12.78
N HIS A 268 -7.27 -13.75 12.63
CA HIS A 268 -6.61 -12.98 13.68
C HIS A 268 -6.60 -11.50 13.30
N ARG A 269 -6.77 -10.62 14.30
CA ARG A 269 -6.69 -9.17 14.12
C ARG A 269 -5.39 -8.64 14.68
N GLY A 270 -4.46 -8.26 13.81
CA GLY A 270 -3.19 -7.63 14.17
C GLY A 270 -3.23 -6.12 14.03
N SER A 271 -2.56 -5.39 14.93
CA SER A 271 -2.32 -3.96 14.78
C SER A 271 -0.98 -3.58 15.41
N PHE A 272 -0.16 -2.90 14.63
CA PHE A 272 1.18 -2.51 15.04
C PHE A 272 1.50 -1.11 14.50
N GLN A 273 2.18 -0.30 15.31
CA GLN A 273 2.64 1.01 14.90
C GLN A 273 4.05 1.25 15.39
N ALA A 274 4.96 1.60 14.49
CA ALA A 274 6.31 1.98 14.82
C ALA A 274 6.92 2.93 13.79
N PRO A 275 7.90 3.76 14.18
CA PRO A 275 8.66 4.54 13.23
C PRO A 275 9.71 3.67 12.53
N PHE A 276 9.61 3.53 11.21
CA PHE A 276 10.66 2.95 10.37
C PHE A 276 11.16 4.00 9.39
N HIS A 277 12.47 4.08 9.22
CA HIS A 277 13.13 5.07 8.33
C HIS A 277 12.65 6.51 8.52
N GLY A 278 12.33 6.89 9.79
CA GLY A 278 11.88 8.23 10.15
C GLY A 278 10.40 8.53 9.84
N ARG A 279 9.62 7.52 9.44
CA ARG A 279 8.18 7.62 9.17
C ARG A 279 7.39 6.64 10.01
N MET A 280 6.16 7.03 10.36
CA MET A 280 5.25 6.13 11.05
C MET A 280 4.72 5.07 10.06
N PHE A 281 4.94 3.82 10.40
CA PHE A 281 4.35 2.65 9.75
C PHE A 281 3.21 2.16 10.65
N CYS A 282 2.03 2.07 10.10
CA CYS A 282 0.83 1.63 10.80
C CYS A 282 0.31 0.37 10.11
N ASP A 283 0.61 -0.75 10.69
CA ASP A 283 0.09 -2.02 10.25
C ASP A 283 -1.27 -2.30 10.90
N ASN A 284 -2.23 -2.76 10.12
CA ASN A 284 -3.58 -3.02 10.57
C ASN A 284 -4.19 -4.13 9.71
N GLU A 285 -4.08 -5.34 10.20
CA GLU A 285 -4.31 -6.55 9.41
C GLU A 285 -5.48 -7.39 9.95
N LEU A 286 -6.15 -8.07 9.04
CA LEU A 286 -7.05 -9.16 9.31
C LEU A 286 -6.48 -10.42 8.64
N SER A 287 -5.74 -11.21 9.40
CA SER A 287 -4.98 -12.35 8.91
C SER A 287 -5.84 -13.59 8.82
N ASN A 288 -5.87 -14.24 7.67
CA ASN A 288 -6.45 -15.58 7.51
C ASN A 288 -5.40 -16.62 7.92
N VAL A 289 -5.61 -17.29 9.05
CA VAL A 289 -4.63 -18.18 9.67
C VAL A 289 -4.85 -19.61 9.23
N TYR A 290 -3.78 -20.22 8.72
CA TYR A 290 -3.74 -21.61 8.29
C TYR A 290 -2.65 -22.38 9.04
N VAL A 291 -2.85 -23.69 9.21
CA VAL A 291 -1.87 -24.62 9.79
C VAL A 291 -1.61 -25.77 8.81
N ILE A 292 -0.35 -26.11 8.63
CA ILE A 292 0.09 -27.30 7.90
C ILE A 292 0.77 -28.26 8.89
N THR A 293 0.28 -29.49 8.96
CA THR A 293 0.95 -30.54 9.70
C THR A 293 1.76 -31.40 8.75
N ARG A 294 3.08 -31.15 8.65
CA ARG A 294 3.93 -31.88 7.71
C ARG A 294 5.36 -32.06 8.21
N GLN A 295 5.92 -33.22 7.96
CA GLN A 295 7.34 -33.47 8.13
C GLN A 295 8.05 -32.96 6.88
N LEU A 296 8.74 -31.82 6.99
CA LEU A 296 9.53 -31.26 5.90
C LEU A 296 11.00 -31.51 6.18
N ASP A 297 11.74 -31.93 5.14
CA ASP A 297 13.20 -31.97 5.18
C ASP A 297 13.72 -30.52 5.06
N GLU A 298 14.64 -30.13 5.94
CA GLU A 298 15.24 -28.78 5.92
C GLU A 298 15.93 -28.45 4.59
N ARG A 299 16.33 -29.46 3.81
CA ARG A 299 16.88 -29.29 2.47
C ARG A 299 15.85 -28.97 1.40
N ALA A 300 14.55 -29.09 1.73
CA ALA A 300 13.47 -28.77 0.81
C ALA A 300 13.18 -27.27 0.70
N PHE A 301 13.70 -26.47 1.65
CA PHE A 301 13.50 -25.02 1.64
C PHE A 301 14.38 -24.32 0.61
N ALA A 302 13.75 -23.51 -0.23
CA ALA A 302 14.40 -22.57 -1.15
C ALA A 302 13.98 -21.16 -0.77
N LEU A 303 14.69 -20.56 0.17
CA LEU A 303 14.32 -19.30 0.80
C LEU A 303 14.51 -18.12 -0.17
N GLN A 304 13.53 -17.23 -0.21
CA GLN A 304 13.65 -15.95 -0.89
C GLN A 304 14.49 -15.01 -0.01
N GLU A 305 15.76 -14.86 -0.31
CA GLU A 305 16.75 -14.14 0.53
C GLU A 305 16.37 -12.69 0.85
N SER A 306 15.58 -12.02 -0.02
CA SER A 306 15.06 -10.67 0.24
C SER A 306 14.00 -10.64 1.36
N GLU A 307 13.31 -11.76 1.61
CA GLU A 307 12.22 -11.87 2.58
C GLU A 307 12.66 -12.65 3.82
N VAL A 308 13.30 -13.80 3.64
CA VAL A 308 13.63 -14.78 4.67
C VAL A 308 15.12 -15.05 4.72
N GLU A 309 15.76 -14.75 5.86
CA GLU A 309 17.19 -15.03 6.10
C GLU A 309 17.45 -16.52 6.39
N SER A 310 16.59 -17.12 7.23
CA SER A 310 16.71 -18.50 7.65
C SER A 310 15.41 -19.01 8.26
N VAL A 311 15.32 -20.33 8.49
CA VAL A 311 14.21 -20.97 9.20
C VAL A 311 14.72 -21.71 10.42
N LEU A 312 13.86 -21.85 11.44
CA LEU A 312 14.19 -22.50 12.71
C LEU A 312 13.00 -23.36 13.18
N TRP A 313 13.25 -24.65 13.43
CA TRP A 313 12.32 -25.48 14.15
C TRP A 313 12.50 -25.29 15.65
N MET A 314 11.42 -25.01 16.37
CA MET A 314 11.42 -24.85 17.82
C MET A 314 10.26 -25.66 18.41
N GLU A 315 10.51 -26.25 19.58
CA GLU A 315 9.43 -26.94 20.32
C GLU A 315 8.35 -25.91 20.70
N TYR A 316 7.06 -26.30 20.55
CA TYR A 316 5.93 -25.37 20.65
C TYR A 316 5.87 -24.68 22.02
N GLU A 317 5.96 -25.43 23.13
CA GLU A 317 5.90 -24.85 24.48
C GLU A 317 7.14 -24.01 24.82
N GLU A 318 8.31 -24.38 24.28
CA GLU A 318 9.52 -23.56 24.38
C GLU A 318 9.32 -22.24 23.62
N CYS A 319 8.80 -22.30 22.40
CA CYS A 319 8.52 -21.13 21.58
C CYS A 319 7.56 -20.18 22.29
N ARG A 320 6.44 -20.72 22.76
CA ARG A 320 5.41 -19.97 23.52
C ARG A 320 6.01 -19.26 24.74
N THR A 321 6.81 -19.98 25.52
CA THR A 321 7.48 -19.40 26.69
C THR A 321 8.41 -18.27 26.31
N ARG A 322 9.23 -18.47 25.27
CA ARG A 322 10.21 -17.46 24.83
C ARG A 322 9.58 -16.22 24.23
N ILE A 323 8.43 -16.37 23.54
CA ILE A 323 7.62 -15.23 23.03
C ILE A 323 7.09 -14.45 24.24
N HIS A 324 6.43 -15.14 25.18
CA HIS A 324 5.84 -14.52 26.38
C HIS A 324 6.87 -13.78 27.25
N GLU A 325 8.04 -14.36 27.44
CA GLU A 325 9.14 -13.80 28.25
C GLU A 325 9.93 -12.70 27.49
N GLY A 326 9.68 -12.53 26.19
CA GLY A 326 10.45 -11.60 25.33
C GLY A 326 11.92 -11.99 25.16
N THR A 327 12.25 -13.30 25.32
CA THR A 327 13.61 -13.83 25.16
C THR A 327 13.93 -14.25 23.73
N LEU A 328 12.93 -14.25 22.84
CA LEU A 328 13.05 -14.43 21.40
C LEU A 328 12.75 -13.09 20.70
N PRO A 329 13.70 -12.52 19.93
CA PRO A 329 13.39 -11.37 19.10
C PRO A 329 12.34 -11.74 18.04
N ASN A 330 11.12 -11.31 18.18
CA ASN A 330 10.03 -11.74 17.30
C ASN A 330 9.03 -10.60 17.03
N CYS A 331 8.17 -10.80 16.02
CA CYS A 331 7.01 -9.96 15.71
C CYS A 331 5.70 -10.77 15.70
N ILE A 332 5.67 -11.88 16.43
CA ILE A 332 4.54 -12.81 16.52
C ILE A 332 3.53 -12.30 17.56
N TYR A 333 2.25 -12.34 17.24
CA TYR A 333 1.17 -12.09 18.20
C TYR A 333 0.91 -13.36 19.02
N GLU A 334 0.95 -13.25 20.36
CA GLU A 334 0.77 -14.38 21.28
C GLU A 334 -0.60 -15.05 21.12
N ASP A 335 -1.64 -14.26 20.93
CA ASP A 335 -3.02 -14.74 20.76
C ASP A 335 -3.23 -15.48 19.42
N GLU A 336 -2.52 -15.08 18.36
CA GLU A 336 -2.50 -15.86 17.12
C GLU A 336 -1.72 -17.16 17.29
N PHE A 337 -0.58 -17.12 17.98
CA PHE A 337 0.21 -18.31 18.24
C PHE A 337 -0.59 -19.36 19.06
N ASP A 338 -1.41 -18.91 20.01
CA ASP A 338 -2.29 -19.79 20.78
C ASP A 338 -3.33 -20.50 19.90
N MET A 339 -3.80 -19.87 18.78
CA MET A 339 -4.72 -20.54 17.83
C MET A 339 -4.11 -21.78 17.17
N VAL A 340 -2.77 -21.88 17.10
CA VAL A 340 -2.06 -23.02 16.51
C VAL A 340 -2.04 -24.23 17.44
N GLY A 341 -2.15 -24.00 18.74
CA GLY A 341 -2.12 -25.04 19.78
C GLY A 341 -3.45 -25.71 20.08
N ASP A 342 -4.56 -25.13 19.62
CA ASP A 342 -5.92 -25.66 19.79
C ASP A 342 -6.31 -26.64 18.68
#